data_71264bf4d4b899f13623c62d3ccd86ab
#
_entry.id   71264bf4d4b899f13623c62d3ccd86ab
#
_cell.length_a   1.000
_cell.length_b   1.000
_cell.length_c   1.000
_cell.angle_alpha   90.00
_cell.angle_beta   90.00
_cell.angle_gamma   90.00
#
_symmetry.space_group_name_H-M   'P 1'
#
loop_
_entity.id
_entity.type
_entity.pdbx_description
1 polymer ?
#
loop_
_entity_poly.entity_id
_entity_poly.type
_entity_poly.pdbx_seq_one_letter_code
_entity_poly.pdbx_strand_id
1 'polypeptide(L)'
;MKNNKYFNLSHKISDLKTFSEQGHKDIKSSGLSSLDSIFMLKKGYPIFIGGAPFSGKTEFAFEIQINTSILYGWKHFIYCGEGGNVEHIYSELLHKYLKKPYNYADEKEKLHAEYFISENFIIANHDLDFSIKEFYDTVAEAEKEYNIKFDTTMFDPFNDIKEELEKFGGREDKFLADVLKQVRISSKINNRIDILVNHIADVRAVTLQDGTRYLPAALANEWAGGRTWWRRAFTMILVYRPPICLKNNDGIPYKENETEIIIQKSKPKGIGKVGKSSIFWDWKKNRYYSYLENQLLYSCEKIEDYKLQPSTDFNEHPF
;
A
#
# COMPACT_ATOMS: atom_id res chain seq x y z
N MET A 1 -11.08 -20.82 -14.02
CA MET A 1 -12.47 -20.34 -13.84
C MET A 1 -13.05 -20.02 -15.21
N LYS A 2 -14.27 -20.49 -15.53
CA LYS A 2 -14.95 -20.09 -16.79
C LYS A 2 -15.15 -18.57 -16.73
N ASN A 3 -14.63 -17.83 -17.72
CA ASN A 3 -14.86 -16.40 -17.89
C ASN A 3 -16.33 -16.16 -18.28
N ASN A 4 -17.22 -16.19 -17.31
CA ASN A 4 -18.62 -15.86 -17.55
C ASN A 4 -18.73 -14.38 -17.90
N LYS A 5 -19.28 -14.10 -19.10
CA LYS A 5 -19.53 -12.71 -19.54
C LYS A 5 -20.66 -12.04 -18.75
N TYR A 6 -21.51 -12.82 -18.07
CA TYR A 6 -22.65 -12.34 -17.28
C TYR A 6 -22.95 -13.29 -16.12
N PHE A 7 -23.67 -12.81 -15.14
CA PHE A 7 -24.13 -13.57 -13.99
C PHE A 7 -25.65 -13.39 -13.82
N ASN A 8 -26.34 -14.45 -13.46
CA ASN A 8 -27.74 -14.40 -13.05
C ASN A 8 -27.79 -14.46 -11.51
N LEU A 9 -28.68 -13.70 -10.90
CA LEU A 9 -28.86 -13.66 -9.45
C LEU A 9 -29.17 -15.03 -8.86
N SER A 10 -29.96 -15.88 -9.54
CA SER A 10 -30.29 -17.21 -9.07
C SER A 10 -29.04 -18.06 -8.75
N HIS A 11 -27.95 -17.86 -9.50
CA HIS A 11 -26.68 -18.55 -9.29
C HIS A 11 -25.81 -17.89 -8.22
N LYS A 12 -26.25 -16.77 -7.65
CA LYS A 12 -25.51 -15.95 -6.69
C LYS A 12 -26.26 -15.68 -5.39
N ILE A 13 -27.45 -16.24 -5.21
CA ILE A 13 -28.27 -16.01 -4.00
C ILE A 13 -27.55 -16.43 -2.72
N SER A 14 -26.87 -17.58 -2.73
CA SER A 14 -26.12 -18.05 -1.57
C SER A 14 -24.97 -17.11 -1.21
N ASP A 15 -24.20 -16.69 -2.24
CA ASP A 15 -23.10 -15.74 -2.07
C ASP A 15 -23.61 -14.39 -1.53
N LEU A 16 -24.78 -13.93 -2.07
CA LEU A 16 -25.42 -12.68 -1.64
C LEU A 16 -25.88 -12.74 -0.18
N LYS A 17 -26.55 -13.82 0.23
CA LYS A 17 -26.97 -14.02 1.61
C LYS A 17 -25.79 -13.96 2.56
N THR A 18 -24.73 -14.72 2.24
CA THR A 18 -23.50 -14.71 3.04
C THR A 18 -22.88 -13.32 3.08
N PHE A 19 -22.85 -12.59 1.97
CA PHE A 19 -22.33 -11.23 1.93
C PHE A 19 -23.19 -10.26 2.76
N SER A 20 -24.51 -10.40 2.73
CA SER A 20 -25.43 -9.56 3.52
C SER A 20 -25.29 -9.77 5.03
N GLU A 21 -24.96 -11.01 5.44
CA GLU A 21 -24.82 -11.38 6.86
C GLU A 21 -23.41 -11.06 7.40
N GLN A 22 -22.38 -11.23 6.60
CA GLN A 22 -20.98 -11.24 7.04
C GLN A 22 -20.10 -10.15 6.40
N GLY A 23 -20.67 -9.37 5.47
CA GLY A 23 -19.91 -8.37 4.73
C GLY A 23 -18.81 -8.99 3.85
N HIS A 24 -17.71 -8.26 3.68
CA HIS A 24 -16.54 -8.77 2.97
C HIS A 24 -15.80 -9.81 3.84
N LYS A 25 -15.69 -11.02 3.32
CA LYS A 25 -14.84 -12.07 3.92
C LYS A 25 -13.35 -11.77 3.62
N ASP A 26 -12.48 -12.34 4.44
CA ASP A 26 -11.03 -12.31 4.24
C ASP A 26 -10.42 -10.90 4.19
N ILE A 27 -11.01 -9.95 4.91
CA ILE A 27 -10.39 -8.67 5.21
C ILE A 27 -9.26 -8.91 6.23
N LYS A 28 -8.11 -8.29 5.99
CA LYS A 28 -6.91 -8.45 6.81
C LYS A 28 -6.40 -7.10 7.31
N SER A 29 -5.89 -7.07 8.52
CA SER A 29 -5.17 -5.91 9.04
C SER A 29 -3.89 -5.68 8.24
N SER A 30 -3.49 -4.41 8.13
CA SER A 30 -2.17 -4.03 7.63
C SER A 30 -1.05 -4.28 8.64
N GLY A 31 -1.38 -4.73 9.85
CA GLY A 31 -0.47 -4.83 10.98
C GLY A 31 -0.24 -3.51 11.73
N LEU A 32 -0.88 -2.44 11.29
CA LEU A 32 -0.85 -1.12 11.91
C LEU A 32 -2.23 -0.85 12.54
N SER A 33 -2.39 -1.17 13.80
CA SER A 33 -3.69 -1.15 14.49
C SER A 33 -4.42 0.20 14.42
N SER A 34 -3.67 1.32 14.41
CA SER A 34 -4.25 2.66 14.27
C SER A 34 -4.90 2.92 12.91
N LEU A 35 -4.57 2.12 11.88
CA LEU A 35 -5.14 2.23 10.55
C LEU A 35 -6.38 1.35 10.35
N ASP A 36 -6.58 0.30 11.15
CA ASP A 36 -7.59 -0.72 10.90
C ASP A 36 -9.03 -0.17 10.88
N SER A 37 -9.28 0.94 11.59
CA SER A 37 -10.57 1.64 11.57
C SER A 37 -10.89 2.37 10.27
N ILE A 38 -9.87 2.64 9.43
CA ILE A 38 -10.00 3.40 8.18
C ILE A 38 -9.47 2.66 6.97
N PHE A 39 -8.59 1.66 7.17
CA PHE A 39 -7.93 0.95 6.08
C PHE A 39 -7.68 -0.51 6.44
N MET A 40 -8.20 -1.41 5.64
CA MET A 40 -8.01 -2.84 5.73
C MET A 40 -7.60 -3.41 4.37
N LEU A 41 -6.93 -4.53 4.37
CA LEU A 41 -6.46 -5.22 3.18
C LEU A 41 -7.49 -6.24 2.67
N LYS A 42 -7.77 -6.22 1.38
CA LYS A 42 -8.64 -7.20 0.72
C LYS A 42 -8.03 -7.60 -0.62
N LYS A 43 -7.70 -8.89 -0.78
CA LYS A 43 -7.24 -9.42 -2.07
C LYS A 43 -8.29 -9.22 -3.16
N GLY A 44 -7.84 -9.05 -4.40
CA GLY A 44 -8.70 -8.75 -5.54
C GLY A 44 -8.94 -7.25 -5.78
N TYR A 45 -8.35 -6.37 -4.94
CA TYR A 45 -8.46 -4.92 -5.08
C TYR A 45 -7.10 -4.25 -4.99
N PRO A 46 -6.73 -3.41 -5.98
CA PRO A 46 -5.44 -2.73 -5.97
C PRO A 46 -5.41 -1.57 -4.98
N ILE A 47 -4.20 -1.25 -4.53
CA ILE A 47 -3.89 -0.14 -3.64
C ILE A 47 -2.92 0.80 -4.37
N PHE A 48 -3.20 2.10 -4.27
CA PHE A 48 -2.37 3.14 -4.85
C PHE A 48 -1.84 4.02 -3.71
N ILE A 49 -0.52 4.13 -3.61
CA ILE A 49 0.17 4.88 -2.56
C ILE A 49 0.84 6.09 -3.20
N GLY A 50 0.50 7.29 -2.75
CA GLY A 50 1.07 8.54 -3.24
C GLY A 50 1.71 9.34 -2.13
N GLY A 51 2.56 10.29 -2.49
CA GLY A 51 3.19 11.22 -1.58
C GLY A 51 4.34 11.99 -2.22
N ALA A 52 4.80 13.03 -1.54
CA ALA A 52 5.96 13.79 -1.97
C ALA A 52 7.24 12.92 -1.96
N PRO A 53 8.29 13.28 -2.67
CA PRO A 53 9.61 12.69 -2.46
C PRO A 53 9.96 12.69 -0.97
N PHE A 54 10.62 11.63 -0.51
CA PHE A 54 11.02 11.44 0.90
C PHE A 54 9.88 11.41 1.93
N SER A 55 8.62 11.28 1.52
CA SER A 55 7.49 11.16 2.46
C SER A 55 7.39 9.78 3.14
N GLY A 56 8.16 8.78 2.69
CA GLY A 56 8.14 7.42 3.23
C GLY A 56 7.14 6.47 2.55
N LYS A 57 6.79 6.70 1.28
CA LYS A 57 5.88 5.84 0.49
C LYS A 57 6.35 4.40 0.42
N THR A 58 7.59 4.21 -0.04
CA THR A 58 8.25 2.90 -0.16
C THR A 58 8.34 2.22 1.21
N GLU A 59 8.75 2.97 2.23
CA GLU A 59 8.83 2.49 3.61
C GLU A 59 7.49 1.99 4.14
N PHE A 60 6.42 2.72 3.87
CA PHE A 60 5.06 2.33 4.25
C PHE A 60 4.58 1.08 3.48
N ALA A 61 4.91 0.98 2.18
CA ALA A 61 4.59 -0.20 1.39
C ALA A 61 5.33 -1.44 1.91
N PHE A 62 6.64 -1.35 2.17
CA PHE A 62 7.44 -2.43 2.76
C PHE A 62 6.94 -2.81 4.15
N GLU A 63 6.53 -1.83 4.97
CA GLU A 63 5.95 -2.10 6.29
C GLU A 63 4.70 -3.00 6.18
N ILE A 64 3.77 -2.67 5.27
CA ILE A 64 2.58 -3.51 5.02
C ILE A 64 2.98 -4.91 4.55
N GLN A 65 3.97 -5.02 3.66
CA GLN A 65 4.40 -6.32 3.12
C GLN A 65 5.08 -7.18 4.21
N ILE A 66 6.00 -6.63 4.97
CA ILE A 66 6.62 -7.34 6.12
C ILE A 66 5.55 -7.77 7.13
N ASN A 67 4.63 -6.88 7.48
CA ASN A 67 3.55 -7.17 8.43
C ASN A 67 2.69 -8.33 7.94
N THR A 68 2.29 -8.31 6.67
CA THR A 68 1.43 -9.36 6.11
C THR A 68 2.15 -10.68 5.91
N SER A 69 3.48 -10.68 5.69
CA SER A 69 4.26 -11.91 5.76
C SER A 69 4.29 -12.48 7.19
N ILE A 70 4.53 -11.64 8.20
CA ILE A 70 4.57 -12.08 9.61
C ILE A 70 3.21 -12.63 10.05
N LEU A 71 2.11 -11.93 9.72
CA LEU A 71 0.78 -12.23 10.22
C LEU A 71 0.07 -13.36 9.45
N TYR A 72 0.32 -13.45 8.15
CA TYR A 72 -0.48 -14.29 7.26
C TYR A 72 0.35 -15.18 6.34
N GLY A 73 1.68 -15.11 6.40
CA GLY A 73 2.58 -15.85 5.49
C GLY A 73 2.45 -15.41 4.03
N TRP A 74 2.09 -14.14 3.79
CA TRP A 74 1.92 -13.62 2.44
C TRP A 74 3.26 -13.51 1.73
N LYS A 75 3.23 -13.75 0.41
CA LYS A 75 4.37 -13.68 -0.49
C LYS A 75 4.25 -12.46 -1.41
N HIS A 76 5.38 -11.83 -1.68
CA HIS A 76 5.45 -10.53 -2.34
C HIS A 76 6.40 -10.55 -3.54
N PHE A 77 5.97 -9.93 -4.64
CA PHE A 77 6.83 -9.63 -5.78
C PHE A 77 6.99 -8.12 -5.91
N ILE A 78 8.24 -7.64 -5.93
CA ILE A 78 8.56 -6.21 -5.81
C ILE A 78 9.39 -5.77 -7.01
N TYR A 79 8.98 -4.68 -7.66
CA TYR A 79 9.82 -3.82 -8.47
C TYR A 79 10.00 -2.50 -7.72
N CYS A 80 11.24 -2.08 -7.51
CA CYS A 80 11.55 -0.82 -6.82
C CYS A 80 12.75 -0.14 -7.52
N GLY A 81 12.46 0.66 -8.55
CA GLY A 81 13.48 1.31 -9.38
C GLY A 81 14.27 2.41 -8.64
N GLU A 82 13.64 3.09 -7.68
CA GLU A 82 14.30 4.12 -6.86
C GLU A 82 14.96 3.56 -5.59
N GLY A 83 14.83 2.27 -5.32
CA GLY A 83 15.32 1.63 -4.09
C GLY A 83 16.83 1.40 -4.01
N GLY A 84 17.58 1.84 -5.00
CA GLY A 84 19.01 1.50 -5.14
C GLY A 84 19.21 0.13 -5.77
N ASN A 85 20.30 -0.57 -5.44
CA ASN A 85 20.51 -1.93 -5.93
C ASN A 85 19.68 -2.97 -5.15
N VAL A 86 19.62 -4.19 -5.67
CA VAL A 86 18.84 -5.30 -5.08
C VAL A 86 19.27 -5.60 -3.65
N GLU A 87 20.58 -5.55 -3.37
CA GLU A 87 21.13 -5.77 -2.03
C GLU A 87 20.65 -4.71 -1.03
N HIS A 88 20.48 -3.47 -1.48
CA HIS A 88 19.93 -2.41 -0.63
C HIS A 88 18.48 -2.70 -0.26
N ILE A 89 17.65 -3.11 -1.22
CA ILE A 89 16.25 -3.46 -0.96
C ILE A 89 16.16 -4.64 0.02
N TYR A 90 16.97 -5.69 -0.17
CA TYR A 90 17.03 -6.80 0.79
C TYR A 90 17.52 -6.37 2.16
N SER A 91 18.51 -5.48 2.24
CA SER A 91 18.98 -4.93 3.51
C SER A 91 17.88 -4.19 4.27
N GLU A 92 17.06 -3.41 3.59
CA GLU A 92 15.89 -2.72 4.18
C GLU A 92 14.85 -3.71 4.71
N LEU A 93 14.52 -4.74 3.94
CA LEU A 93 13.58 -5.79 4.35
C LEU A 93 14.10 -6.57 5.56
N LEU A 94 15.39 -6.95 5.56
CA LEU A 94 16.05 -7.62 6.68
C LEU A 94 16.04 -6.74 7.93
N HIS A 95 16.38 -5.45 7.82
CA HIS A 95 16.35 -4.52 8.94
C HIS A 95 14.93 -4.40 9.54
N LYS A 96 13.90 -4.27 8.70
CA LYS A 96 12.50 -4.25 9.15
C LYS A 96 12.11 -5.52 9.89
N TYR A 97 12.51 -6.68 9.38
CA TYR A 97 12.21 -7.96 10.02
C TYR A 97 12.94 -8.14 11.35
N LEU A 98 14.25 -7.89 11.37
CA LEU A 98 15.12 -8.01 12.54
C LEU A 98 14.84 -6.92 13.61
N LYS A 99 14.25 -5.78 13.22
CA LYS A 99 14.10 -4.57 14.05
C LYS A 99 15.45 -4.02 14.54
N LYS A 100 16.51 -4.32 13.83
CA LYS A 100 17.90 -3.83 14.01
C LYS A 100 18.68 -4.01 12.71
N PRO A 101 19.75 -3.21 12.49
CA PRO A 101 20.61 -3.42 11.33
C PRO A 101 21.21 -4.83 11.30
N TYR A 102 21.31 -5.42 10.12
CA TYR A 102 21.76 -6.81 9.89
C TYR A 102 23.09 -7.13 10.56
N ASN A 103 24.06 -6.22 10.55
CA ASN A 103 25.38 -6.40 11.16
C ASN A 103 25.36 -6.47 12.70
N TYR A 104 24.26 -6.08 13.36
CA TYR A 104 24.07 -6.18 14.81
C TYR A 104 23.28 -7.44 15.23
N ALA A 105 22.85 -8.25 14.26
CA ALA A 105 22.19 -9.51 14.53
C ALA A 105 23.22 -10.62 14.76
N ASP A 106 22.90 -11.56 15.65
CA ASP A 106 23.68 -12.78 15.79
C ASP A 106 23.46 -13.73 14.60
N GLU A 107 24.30 -14.77 14.47
CA GLU A 107 24.24 -15.69 13.32
C GLU A 107 22.90 -16.45 13.24
N LYS A 108 22.27 -16.76 14.35
CA LYS A 108 20.96 -17.44 14.37
C LYS A 108 19.85 -16.50 13.89
N GLU A 109 19.88 -15.26 14.34
CA GLU A 109 18.94 -14.21 13.91
C GLU A 109 19.10 -13.93 12.41
N LYS A 110 20.34 -13.81 11.92
CA LYS A 110 20.65 -13.63 10.51
C LYS A 110 20.07 -14.76 9.66
N LEU A 111 20.41 -16.00 9.99
CA LEU A 111 19.95 -17.17 9.25
C LEU A 111 18.40 -17.25 9.22
N HIS A 112 17.74 -16.95 10.33
CA HIS A 112 16.29 -16.94 10.39
C HIS A 112 15.68 -15.82 9.55
N ALA A 113 16.28 -14.63 9.58
CA ALA A 113 15.80 -13.49 8.79
C ALA A 113 16.02 -13.70 7.28
N GLU A 114 17.18 -14.21 6.89
CA GLU A 114 17.49 -14.58 5.50
C GLU A 114 16.49 -15.59 4.96
N TYR A 115 16.23 -16.65 5.73
CA TYR A 115 15.24 -17.66 5.38
C TYR A 115 13.85 -17.04 5.23
N PHE A 116 13.42 -16.22 6.21
CA PHE A 116 12.12 -15.56 6.17
C PHE A 116 11.97 -14.66 4.94
N ILE A 117 12.97 -13.83 4.64
CA ILE A 117 12.91 -12.91 3.49
C ILE A 117 12.95 -13.71 2.18
N SER A 118 13.81 -14.71 2.05
CA SER A 118 13.90 -15.54 0.84
C SER A 118 12.60 -16.29 0.52
N GLU A 119 11.87 -16.74 1.55
CA GLU A 119 10.61 -17.44 1.38
C GLU A 119 9.43 -16.53 0.99
N ASN A 120 9.51 -15.23 1.35
CA ASN A 120 8.36 -14.35 1.23
C ASN A 120 8.54 -13.22 0.21
N PHE A 121 9.74 -12.93 -0.26
CA PHE A 121 10.01 -11.80 -1.12
C PHE A 121 10.83 -12.19 -2.35
N ILE A 122 10.34 -11.80 -3.53
CA ILE A 122 11.09 -11.84 -4.78
C ILE A 122 11.14 -10.43 -5.34
N ILE A 123 12.35 -9.99 -5.73
CA ILE A 123 12.59 -8.66 -6.29
C ILE A 123 12.84 -8.81 -7.78
N ALA A 124 12.10 -8.04 -8.59
CA ALA A 124 12.34 -7.95 -10.03
C ALA A 124 13.69 -7.27 -10.31
N ASN A 125 14.32 -7.65 -11.39
CA ASN A 125 15.51 -6.95 -11.87
C ASN A 125 15.12 -5.53 -12.33
N HIS A 126 15.46 -4.52 -11.55
CA HIS A 126 15.12 -3.12 -11.81
C HIS A 126 16.06 -2.43 -12.82
N ASP A 127 17.08 -3.12 -13.33
CA ASP A 127 17.86 -2.68 -14.49
C ASP A 127 17.08 -2.85 -15.82
N LEU A 128 15.92 -3.50 -15.77
CA LEU A 128 15.05 -3.71 -16.92
C LEU A 128 13.87 -2.74 -16.90
N ASP A 129 13.59 -2.16 -18.06
CA ASP A 129 12.38 -1.38 -18.26
C ASP A 129 11.18 -2.29 -18.45
N PHE A 130 10.15 -2.12 -17.65
CA PHE A 130 8.90 -2.86 -17.76
C PHE A 130 7.73 -1.97 -18.21
N SER A 131 7.04 -2.36 -19.27
CA SER A 131 5.63 -2.00 -19.40
C SER A 131 4.82 -2.75 -18.32
N ILE A 132 3.63 -2.27 -18.01
CA ILE A 132 2.77 -2.94 -17.00
C ILE A 132 2.44 -4.39 -17.39
N LYS A 133 2.38 -4.67 -18.69
CA LYS A 133 2.16 -6.04 -19.18
C LYS A 133 3.39 -6.92 -18.95
N GLU A 134 4.59 -6.46 -19.33
CA GLU A 134 5.84 -7.19 -19.13
C GLU A 134 6.08 -7.46 -17.64
N PHE A 135 5.79 -6.49 -16.78
CA PHE A 135 5.85 -6.70 -15.32
C PHE A 135 4.96 -7.87 -14.88
N TYR A 136 3.70 -7.93 -15.33
CA TYR A 136 2.82 -9.04 -14.95
C TYR A 136 3.18 -10.37 -15.61
N ASP A 137 3.75 -10.35 -16.79
CA ASP A 137 4.30 -11.56 -17.42
C ASP A 137 5.47 -12.10 -16.58
N THR A 138 6.38 -11.23 -16.13
CA THR A 138 7.51 -11.60 -15.22
C THR A 138 7.01 -12.13 -13.87
N VAL A 139 5.97 -11.53 -13.30
CA VAL A 139 5.32 -12.08 -12.08
C VAL A 139 4.82 -13.51 -12.33
N ALA A 140 4.19 -13.76 -13.46
CA ALA A 140 3.66 -15.09 -13.79
C ALA A 140 4.77 -16.12 -14.06
N GLU A 141 5.89 -15.70 -14.65
CA GLU A 141 7.09 -16.52 -14.83
C GLU A 141 7.69 -16.90 -13.46
N ALA A 142 7.88 -15.94 -12.55
CA ALA A 142 8.37 -16.21 -11.20
C ALA A 142 7.42 -17.13 -10.41
N GLU A 143 6.09 -16.92 -10.50
CA GLU A 143 5.11 -17.83 -9.88
C GLU A 143 5.25 -19.26 -10.35
N LYS A 144 5.56 -19.46 -11.64
CA LYS A 144 5.76 -20.79 -12.24
C LYS A 144 7.11 -21.39 -11.83
N GLU A 145 8.19 -20.59 -11.87
CA GLU A 145 9.53 -21.03 -11.57
C GLU A 145 9.67 -21.51 -10.11
N TYR A 146 9.17 -20.70 -9.18
CA TYR A 146 9.22 -21.00 -7.74
C TYR A 146 8.03 -21.83 -7.24
N ASN A 147 7.08 -22.17 -8.11
CA ASN A 147 5.84 -22.88 -7.76
C ASN A 147 5.07 -22.25 -6.60
N ILE A 148 4.93 -20.93 -6.62
CA ILE A 148 4.25 -20.13 -5.58
C ILE A 148 3.15 -19.28 -6.20
N LYS A 149 2.36 -18.63 -5.33
CA LYS A 149 1.44 -17.54 -5.70
C LYS A 149 1.75 -16.32 -4.86
N PHE A 150 1.88 -15.18 -5.52
CA PHE A 150 2.07 -13.92 -4.80
C PHE A 150 0.75 -13.37 -4.30
N ASP A 151 0.75 -12.93 -3.05
CA ASP A 151 -0.37 -12.29 -2.40
C ASP A 151 -0.41 -10.79 -2.69
N THR A 152 0.75 -10.20 -2.89
CA THR A 152 0.87 -8.83 -3.40
C THR A 152 1.93 -8.73 -4.50
N THR A 153 1.75 -7.76 -5.39
CA THR A 153 2.83 -7.23 -6.22
C THR A 153 3.00 -5.75 -5.92
N MET A 154 4.21 -5.21 -6.07
CA MET A 154 4.49 -3.78 -5.92
C MET A 154 5.28 -3.27 -7.11
N PHE A 155 4.90 -2.11 -7.63
CA PHE A 155 5.65 -1.35 -8.62
C PHE A 155 5.91 0.06 -8.09
N ASP A 156 7.16 0.42 -7.87
CA ASP A 156 7.60 1.66 -7.26
C ASP A 156 8.83 2.24 -7.99
N PRO A 157 8.72 3.44 -8.58
CA PRO A 157 7.52 4.24 -8.75
C PRO A 157 6.75 3.94 -10.05
N PHE A 158 5.49 4.39 -10.11
CA PHE A 158 4.68 4.35 -11.34
C PHE A 158 5.37 5.01 -12.54
N ASN A 159 6.14 6.06 -12.30
CA ASN A 159 6.81 6.82 -13.34
C ASN A 159 7.89 6.00 -14.10
N ASP A 160 8.33 4.88 -13.53
CA ASP A 160 9.28 3.96 -14.18
C ASP A 160 8.58 2.95 -15.10
N ILE A 161 7.24 2.96 -15.15
CA ILE A 161 6.53 2.13 -16.12
C ILE A 161 6.84 2.63 -17.51
N LYS A 162 7.42 1.75 -18.33
CA LYS A 162 7.68 2.03 -19.74
C LYS A 162 6.43 2.52 -20.46
N GLU A 163 6.47 3.77 -20.90
CA GLU A 163 5.36 4.42 -21.55
C GLU A 163 5.23 3.96 -23.00
N GLU A 164 4.07 3.42 -23.34
CA GLU A 164 3.74 3.05 -24.70
C GLU A 164 2.79 4.10 -25.34
N LEU A 165 3.15 5.39 -25.21
CA LEU A 165 2.30 6.53 -25.58
C LEU A 165 1.84 6.50 -27.04
N GLU A 166 2.66 5.95 -27.94
CA GLU A 166 2.30 5.81 -29.37
C GLU A 166 1.00 5.02 -29.56
N LYS A 167 0.77 3.98 -28.75
CA LYS A 167 -0.46 3.17 -28.77
C LYS A 167 -1.70 3.98 -28.36
N PHE A 168 -1.50 5.13 -27.73
CA PHE A 168 -2.56 6.00 -27.22
C PHE A 168 -2.61 7.36 -27.93
N GLY A 169 -1.87 7.50 -29.05
CA GLY A 169 -1.80 8.74 -29.82
C GLY A 169 -1.14 9.88 -29.02
N GLY A 170 -0.11 9.57 -28.24
CA GLY A 170 0.63 10.54 -27.42
C GLY A 170 -0.13 11.02 -26.17
N ARG A 171 -1.21 10.37 -25.78
CA ARG A 171 -2.08 10.81 -24.67
C ARG A 171 -1.79 10.06 -23.38
N GLU A 172 -1.10 10.71 -22.45
CA GLU A 172 -0.78 10.21 -21.11
C GLU A 172 -2.02 9.82 -20.29
N ASP A 173 -3.11 10.60 -20.38
CA ASP A 173 -4.35 10.30 -19.65
C ASP A 173 -5.01 9.00 -20.09
N LYS A 174 -4.89 8.63 -21.38
CA LYS A 174 -5.37 7.36 -21.89
C LYS A 174 -4.45 6.21 -21.50
N PHE A 175 -3.14 6.41 -21.57
CA PHE A 175 -2.14 5.45 -21.13
C PHE A 175 -2.36 5.12 -19.64
N LEU A 176 -2.39 6.12 -18.77
CA LEU A 176 -2.67 5.93 -17.35
C LEU A 176 -4.00 5.19 -17.11
N ALA A 177 -5.04 5.57 -17.86
CA ALA A 177 -6.34 4.92 -17.73
C ALA A 177 -6.29 3.44 -18.09
N ASP A 178 -5.46 3.04 -19.03
CA ASP A 178 -5.25 1.65 -19.44
C ASP A 178 -4.42 0.90 -18.40
N VAL A 179 -3.31 1.46 -17.92
CA VAL A 179 -2.53 0.88 -16.82
C VAL A 179 -3.40 0.59 -15.61
N LEU A 180 -4.17 1.57 -15.13
CA LEU A 180 -5.07 1.37 -13.98
C LEU A 180 -6.14 0.30 -14.23
N LYS A 181 -6.58 0.15 -15.48
CA LYS A 181 -7.49 -0.94 -15.88
C LYS A 181 -6.78 -2.29 -15.81
N GLN A 182 -5.56 -2.42 -16.32
CA GLN A 182 -4.77 -3.65 -16.29
C GLN A 182 -4.47 -4.06 -14.84
N VAL A 183 -4.02 -3.14 -13.98
CA VAL A 183 -3.79 -3.36 -12.54
C VAL A 183 -5.05 -3.90 -11.85
N ARG A 184 -6.19 -3.26 -12.08
CA ARG A 184 -7.48 -3.74 -11.52
C ARG A 184 -7.85 -5.14 -12.00
N ILE A 185 -7.63 -5.44 -13.26
CA ILE A 185 -7.94 -6.77 -13.84
C ILE A 185 -7.00 -7.81 -13.24
N SER A 186 -5.70 -7.51 -13.15
CA SER A 186 -4.68 -8.36 -12.55
C SER A 186 -5.03 -8.70 -11.11
N SER A 187 -5.28 -7.71 -10.26
CA SER A 187 -5.66 -7.93 -8.86
C SER A 187 -6.84 -8.87 -8.73
N LYS A 188 -7.88 -8.65 -9.56
CA LYS A 188 -9.12 -9.42 -9.49
C LYS A 188 -8.95 -10.87 -9.98
N ILE A 189 -8.27 -11.08 -11.10
CA ILE A 189 -8.10 -12.41 -11.71
C ILE A 189 -7.20 -13.28 -10.85
N ASN A 190 -6.10 -12.72 -10.37
CA ASN A 190 -5.09 -13.43 -9.57
C ASN A 190 -5.42 -13.45 -8.07
N ASN A 191 -6.51 -12.81 -7.64
CA ASN A 191 -6.93 -12.68 -6.24
C ASN A 191 -5.78 -12.22 -5.33
N ARG A 192 -5.08 -11.16 -5.75
CA ARG A 192 -3.97 -10.55 -5.01
C ARG A 192 -4.16 -9.05 -4.87
N ILE A 193 -3.30 -8.38 -4.13
CA ILE A 193 -3.25 -6.93 -4.03
C ILE A 193 -2.10 -6.43 -4.89
N ASP A 194 -2.40 -5.72 -5.97
CA ASP A 194 -1.38 -5.02 -6.74
C ASP A 194 -1.22 -3.60 -6.17
N ILE A 195 0.00 -3.25 -5.76
CA ILE A 195 0.37 -1.96 -5.16
C ILE A 195 1.10 -1.15 -6.23
N LEU A 196 0.62 0.05 -6.52
CA LEU A 196 1.34 1.05 -7.31
C LEU A 196 1.69 2.23 -6.43
N VAL A 197 2.98 2.57 -6.42
CA VAL A 197 3.48 3.77 -5.74
C VAL A 197 3.65 4.89 -6.76
N ASN A 198 3.17 6.09 -6.44
CA ASN A 198 3.21 7.23 -7.35
C ASN A 198 3.67 8.50 -6.64
N HIS A 199 4.27 9.39 -7.40
CA HIS A 199 4.57 10.75 -6.94
C HIS A 199 3.31 11.63 -7.00
N ILE A 200 3.28 12.65 -6.14
CA ILE A 200 2.33 13.75 -6.31
C ILE A 200 2.88 14.74 -7.34
N ALA A 201 1.99 15.44 -8.03
CA ALA A 201 2.36 16.59 -8.85
C ALA A 201 2.80 17.76 -7.94
N ASP A 202 3.26 18.83 -8.55
CA ASP A 202 3.66 20.05 -7.82
C ASP A 202 2.49 20.63 -7.04
N VAL A 203 2.54 20.48 -5.73
CA VAL A 203 1.61 21.09 -4.80
C VAL A 203 2.08 22.50 -4.47
N ARG A 204 1.19 23.46 -4.51
CA ARG A 204 1.54 24.85 -4.18
C ARG A 204 1.88 24.97 -2.70
N ALA A 205 3.08 25.51 -2.40
CA ALA A 205 3.46 25.81 -1.04
C ALA A 205 2.51 26.86 -0.44
N VAL A 206 2.17 26.67 0.82
CA VAL A 206 1.41 27.62 1.64
C VAL A 206 2.42 28.40 2.50
N THR A 207 2.18 29.71 2.65
CA THR A 207 2.99 30.58 3.53
C THR A 207 2.15 30.98 4.73
N LEU A 208 2.65 30.72 5.93
CA LEU A 208 2.05 31.13 7.19
C LEU A 208 2.27 32.63 7.45
N GLN A 209 1.57 33.19 8.44
CA GLN A 209 1.68 34.60 8.79
C GLN A 209 3.10 35.01 9.26
N ASP A 210 3.86 34.08 9.83
CA ASP A 210 5.25 34.27 10.24
C ASP A 210 6.27 34.14 9.10
N GLY A 211 5.81 33.93 7.84
CA GLY A 211 6.64 33.75 6.67
C GLY A 211 7.11 32.30 6.42
N THR A 212 6.80 31.35 7.31
CA THR A 212 7.15 29.94 7.15
C THR A 212 6.40 29.34 5.95
N ARG A 213 7.14 28.67 5.05
CA ARG A 213 6.57 27.99 3.87
C ARG A 213 6.56 26.49 4.09
N TYR A 214 5.46 25.84 3.69
CA TYR A 214 5.34 24.39 3.74
C TYR A 214 4.51 23.85 2.56
N LEU A 215 4.67 22.56 2.27
CA LEU A 215 3.84 21.83 1.31
C LEU A 215 2.68 21.17 2.07
N PRO A 216 1.42 21.52 1.77
CA PRO A 216 0.27 20.84 2.37
C PRO A 216 0.11 19.41 1.85
N ALA A 217 -0.72 18.62 2.52
CA ALA A 217 -1.10 17.32 2.02
C ALA A 217 -1.78 17.45 0.64
N ALA A 218 -1.28 16.71 -0.34
CA ALA A 218 -1.83 16.74 -1.70
C ALA A 218 -3.27 16.24 -1.73
N LEU A 219 -4.10 16.86 -2.56
CA LEU A 219 -5.44 16.35 -2.87
C LEU A 219 -5.36 15.16 -3.84
N ALA A 220 -6.42 14.36 -3.90
CA ALA A 220 -6.46 13.19 -4.77
C ALA A 220 -6.35 13.49 -6.28
N ASN A 221 -6.64 14.72 -6.70
CA ASN A 221 -6.47 15.19 -8.08
C ASN A 221 -5.11 15.85 -8.35
N GLU A 222 -4.26 15.93 -7.35
CA GLU A 222 -2.89 16.49 -7.42
C GLU A 222 -1.82 15.38 -7.50
N TRP A 223 -2.21 14.14 -7.71
CA TRP A 223 -1.29 13.06 -8.06
C TRP A 223 -0.77 13.25 -9.49
N ALA A 224 0.47 12.87 -9.76
CA ALA A 224 1.03 12.88 -11.11
C ALA A 224 0.13 12.06 -12.05
N GLY A 225 -0.35 12.64 -13.17
CA GLY A 225 -1.43 12.06 -14.00
C GLY A 225 -2.84 12.53 -13.64
N GLY A 226 -3.00 13.36 -12.59
CA GLY A 226 -4.17 14.18 -12.31
C GLY A 226 -5.46 13.42 -12.01
N ARG A 227 -6.58 13.95 -12.51
CA ARG A 227 -7.94 13.45 -12.22
C ARG A 227 -8.20 12.00 -12.66
N THR A 228 -7.34 11.42 -13.51
CA THR A 228 -7.49 10.02 -13.95
C THR A 228 -7.37 9.05 -12.78
N TRP A 229 -6.45 9.31 -11.83
CA TRP A 229 -6.34 8.56 -10.58
C TRP A 229 -7.65 8.59 -9.80
N TRP A 230 -8.18 9.78 -9.51
CA TRP A 230 -9.41 9.93 -8.78
C TRP A 230 -10.59 9.18 -9.40
N ARG A 231 -10.68 9.18 -10.73
CA ARG A 231 -11.78 8.52 -11.43
C ARG A 231 -11.67 7.00 -11.42
N ARG A 232 -10.45 6.44 -11.54
CA ARG A 232 -10.23 5.03 -11.83
C ARG A 232 -9.65 4.21 -10.68
N ALA A 233 -8.88 4.80 -9.79
CA ALA A 233 -8.29 4.10 -8.63
C ALA A 233 -9.36 3.55 -7.69
N PHE A 234 -9.04 2.46 -7.01
CA PHE A 234 -9.90 1.85 -5.98
C PHE A 234 -9.58 2.42 -4.61
N THR A 235 -8.43 2.12 -4.06
CA THR A 235 -7.98 2.68 -2.78
C THR A 235 -6.81 3.61 -3.05
N MET A 236 -6.93 4.87 -2.62
CA MET A 236 -5.86 5.87 -2.72
C MET A 236 -5.43 6.25 -1.32
N ILE A 237 -4.15 6.06 -1.06
CA ILE A 237 -3.49 6.35 0.22
C ILE A 237 -2.45 7.42 -0.03
N LEU A 238 -2.52 8.53 0.67
CA LEU A 238 -1.49 9.55 0.67
C LEU A 238 -0.62 9.37 1.93
N VAL A 239 0.68 9.22 1.73
CA VAL A 239 1.69 9.24 2.78
C VAL A 239 2.20 10.67 2.90
N TYR A 240 1.90 11.32 4.01
CA TYR A 240 2.21 12.72 4.24
C TYR A 240 3.02 12.91 5.53
N ARG A 241 4.14 13.61 5.43
CA ARG A 241 4.94 14.04 6.59
C ARG A 241 4.62 15.49 6.90
N PRO A 242 3.78 15.76 7.89
CA PRO A 242 3.41 17.12 8.23
C PRO A 242 4.62 17.88 8.82
N PRO A 243 4.83 19.13 8.40
CA PRO A 243 5.89 19.96 8.97
C PRO A 243 5.69 20.19 10.47
N ILE A 244 6.78 20.19 11.23
CA ILE A 244 6.77 20.39 12.69
C ILE A 244 6.25 21.79 13.13
N CYS A 245 6.24 22.77 12.21
CA CYS A 245 5.65 24.08 12.45
C CYS A 245 4.12 24.07 12.49
N LEU A 246 3.50 22.99 12.03
CA LEU A 246 2.05 22.83 12.05
C LEU A 246 1.58 22.13 13.33
N LYS A 247 0.29 22.27 13.60
CA LYS A 247 -0.40 21.58 14.70
C LYS A 247 -1.49 20.69 14.13
N ASN A 248 -1.72 19.57 14.79
CA ASN A 248 -2.85 18.69 14.49
C ASN A 248 -4.19 19.31 14.93
N ASN A 249 -5.28 18.58 14.74
CA ASN A 249 -6.64 19.05 15.08
C ASN A 249 -6.82 19.34 16.58
N ASP A 250 -5.98 18.76 17.45
CA ASP A 250 -6.02 18.95 18.91
C ASP A 250 -5.11 20.09 19.35
N GLY A 251 -4.52 20.82 18.40
CA GLY A 251 -3.60 21.93 18.68
C GLY A 251 -2.20 21.49 19.10
N ILE A 252 -1.86 20.21 18.97
CA ILE A 252 -0.56 19.65 19.34
C ILE A 252 0.38 19.73 18.14
N PRO A 253 1.63 20.25 18.29
CA PRO A 253 2.61 20.26 17.24
C PRO A 253 2.93 18.85 16.72
N TYR A 254 3.10 18.71 15.40
CA TYR A 254 3.56 17.46 14.81
C TYR A 254 4.98 17.12 15.23
N LYS A 255 5.27 15.83 15.35
CA LYS A 255 6.62 15.33 15.67
C LYS A 255 7.43 15.12 14.39
N GLU A 256 8.74 15.20 14.48
CA GLU A 256 9.65 15.03 13.35
C GLU A 256 9.50 13.65 12.66
N ASN A 257 9.24 12.61 13.44
CA ASN A 257 9.06 11.24 12.96
C ASN A 257 7.59 10.86 12.71
N GLU A 258 6.68 11.82 12.72
CA GLU A 258 5.25 11.60 12.49
C GLU A 258 4.92 11.57 11.01
N THR A 259 4.12 10.60 10.61
CA THR A 259 3.59 10.44 9.25
C THR A 259 2.09 10.27 9.34
N GLU A 260 1.34 11.11 8.63
CA GLU A 260 -0.10 10.91 8.44
C GLU A 260 -0.34 10.00 7.24
N ILE A 261 -1.08 8.93 7.46
CA ILE A 261 -1.64 8.05 6.42
C ILE A 261 -3.06 8.50 6.15
N ILE A 262 -3.28 9.07 4.97
CA ILE A 262 -4.55 9.69 4.58
C ILE A 262 -5.22 8.81 3.53
N ILE A 263 -6.34 8.19 3.88
CA ILE A 263 -7.16 7.44 2.94
C ILE A 263 -8.04 8.42 2.18
N GLN A 264 -7.63 8.77 0.98
CA GLN A 264 -8.34 9.73 0.12
C GLN A 264 -9.52 9.09 -0.60
N LYS A 265 -9.45 7.79 -0.86
CA LYS A 265 -10.48 7.00 -1.52
C LYS A 265 -10.43 5.57 -1.05
N SER A 266 -11.58 4.95 -0.83
CA SER A 266 -11.71 3.53 -0.52
C SER A 266 -12.87 2.92 -1.29
N LYS A 267 -12.60 1.86 -2.04
CA LYS A 267 -13.58 1.03 -2.76
C LYS A 267 -13.16 -0.44 -2.70
N PRO A 268 -14.13 -1.37 -2.63
CA PRO A 268 -15.57 -1.16 -2.40
C PRO A 268 -15.86 -0.70 -0.95
N LYS A 269 -17.11 -0.32 -0.69
CA LYS A 269 -17.58 -0.02 0.68
C LYS A 269 -17.36 -1.23 1.60
N GLY A 270 -17.02 -0.99 2.87
CA GLY A 270 -16.85 -2.05 3.87
C GLY A 270 -15.42 -2.61 3.98
N ILE A 271 -14.45 -2.09 3.21
CA ILE A 271 -13.01 -2.43 3.37
C ILE A 271 -12.26 -1.31 4.09
N GLY A 272 -12.72 -0.09 3.93
CA GLY A 272 -12.15 1.11 4.56
C GLY A 272 -13.01 2.32 4.32
N LYS A 273 -12.63 3.43 4.91
CA LYS A 273 -13.30 4.73 4.77
C LYS A 273 -12.30 5.85 4.56
N VAL A 274 -12.75 6.96 4.00
CA VAL A 274 -11.96 8.19 3.94
C VAL A 274 -11.66 8.67 5.36
N GLY A 275 -10.41 9.00 5.62
CA GLY A 275 -9.95 9.41 6.95
C GLY A 275 -8.44 9.47 7.01
N LYS A 276 -7.91 9.79 8.16
CA LYS A 276 -6.46 9.82 8.40
C LYS A 276 -6.11 9.26 9.77
N SER A 277 -4.89 8.75 9.89
CA SER A 277 -4.30 8.32 11.14
C SER A 277 -2.80 8.62 11.14
N SER A 278 -2.25 8.95 12.29
CA SER A 278 -0.81 9.17 12.47
C SER A 278 -0.12 7.88 12.86
N ILE A 279 1.01 7.64 12.22
CA ILE A 279 2.01 6.63 12.58
C ILE A 279 3.34 7.31 12.77
N PHE A 280 4.24 6.68 13.51
CA PHE A 280 5.52 7.26 13.89
C PHE A 280 6.66 6.33 13.47
N TRP A 281 7.70 6.90 12.89
CA TRP A 281 8.85 6.15 12.42
C TRP A 281 9.91 5.97 13.50
N ASP A 282 10.30 4.73 13.77
CA ASP A 282 11.47 4.40 14.57
C ASP A 282 12.63 3.98 13.66
N TRP A 283 13.53 4.90 13.38
CA TRP A 283 14.65 4.68 12.48
C TRP A 283 15.65 3.61 12.97
N LYS A 284 15.72 3.37 14.30
CA LYS A 284 16.62 2.35 14.87
C LYS A 284 16.12 0.94 14.58
N LYS A 285 14.80 0.77 14.63
CA LYS A 285 14.14 -0.50 14.36
C LYS A 285 13.73 -0.67 12.91
N ASN A 286 13.80 0.41 12.13
CA ASN A 286 13.25 0.49 10.79
C ASN A 286 11.78 0.08 10.72
N ARG A 287 10.97 0.47 11.72
CA ARG A 287 9.57 0.09 11.88
C ARG A 287 8.69 1.29 12.23
N TYR A 288 7.43 1.19 11.82
CA TYR A 288 6.41 2.12 12.32
C TYR A 288 5.81 1.64 13.64
N TYR A 289 5.41 2.61 14.46
CA TYR A 289 4.61 2.41 15.65
C TYR A 289 3.46 3.42 15.69
N SER A 290 2.47 3.16 16.51
CA SER A 290 1.36 4.07 16.75
C SER A 290 0.99 4.09 18.23
N TYR A 291 0.14 5.02 18.61
CA TYR A 291 -0.47 5.05 19.94
C TYR A 291 -1.93 4.60 19.80
N LEU A 292 -2.32 3.61 20.58
CA LEU A 292 -3.70 3.17 20.76
C LEU A 292 -4.02 3.21 22.26
N GLU A 293 -5.05 3.96 22.65
CA GLU A 293 -5.42 4.14 24.07
C GLU A 293 -4.23 4.56 24.97
N ASN A 294 -3.38 5.46 24.46
CA ASN A 294 -2.14 5.91 25.09
C ASN A 294 -1.03 4.84 25.26
N GLN A 295 -1.19 3.65 24.68
CA GLN A 295 -0.15 2.63 24.61
C GLN A 295 0.61 2.72 23.30
N LEU A 296 1.94 2.66 23.37
CA LEU A 296 2.80 2.58 22.21
C LEU A 296 2.77 1.14 21.68
N LEU A 297 2.39 0.98 20.40
CA LEU A 297 2.31 -0.32 19.72
C LEU A 297 3.15 -0.28 18.45
N TYR A 298 4.15 -1.14 18.35
CA TYR A 298 4.80 -1.40 17.07
C TYR A 298 3.89 -2.25 16.18
N SER A 299 4.15 -2.18 14.88
CA SER A 299 3.45 -3.03 13.92
C SER A 299 3.55 -4.51 14.31
N CYS A 300 2.46 -5.22 14.16
CA CYS A 300 2.28 -6.63 14.51
C CYS A 300 2.36 -6.97 15.99
N GLU A 301 2.48 -5.99 16.88
CA GLU A 301 2.41 -6.23 18.34
C GLU A 301 0.95 -6.25 18.82
N LYS A 302 0.62 -7.20 19.69
CA LYS A 302 -0.70 -7.35 20.37
C LYS A 302 -1.92 -7.51 19.46
N ILE A 303 -1.78 -8.11 18.28
CA ILE A 303 -2.95 -8.42 17.44
C ILE A 303 -3.89 -9.43 18.09
N GLU A 304 -3.41 -10.26 19.00
CA GLU A 304 -4.24 -11.25 19.74
C GLU A 304 -5.38 -10.60 20.51
N ASP A 305 -5.21 -9.36 20.99
CA ASP A 305 -6.22 -8.60 21.72
C ASP A 305 -7.12 -7.76 20.80
N TYR A 306 -6.76 -7.64 19.52
CA TYR A 306 -7.49 -6.82 18.57
C TYR A 306 -8.60 -7.61 17.89
N LYS A 307 -9.78 -7.62 18.49
CA LYS A 307 -10.99 -8.11 17.81
C LYS A 307 -11.29 -7.15 16.67
N LEU A 308 -10.99 -7.58 15.44
CA LEU A 308 -11.45 -6.93 14.22
C LEU A 308 -12.98 -6.85 14.28
N GLN A 309 -13.52 -5.73 14.75
CA GLN A 309 -14.94 -5.47 14.62
C GLN A 309 -15.18 -5.07 13.16
N PRO A 310 -15.93 -5.83 12.38
CA PRO A 310 -16.44 -5.33 11.13
C PRO A 310 -17.19 -4.04 11.46
N SER A 311 -16.91 -2.96 10.74
CA SER A 311 -17.68 -1.72 10.89
C SER A 311 -19.13 -2.03 10.53
N THR A 312 -19.97 -2.27 11.51
CA THR A 312 -21.41 -2.52 11.36
C THR A 312 -22.19 -1.24 11.06
N ASP A 313 -21.52 -0.10 11.02
CA ASP A 313 -22.15 1.19 10.72
C ASP A 313 -22.31 1.42 9.23
N PHE A 314 -23.13 0.55 8.60
CA PHE A 314 -23.60 0.77 7.22
C PHE A 314 -24.69 1.86 7.11
N ASN A 315 -25.13 2.45 8.23
CA ASN A 315 -26.35 3.25 8.27
C ASN A 315 -26.18 4.77 8.42
N GLU A 316 -24.97 5.28 8.57
CA GLU A 316 -24.79 6.72 8.71
C GLU A 316 -23.93 7.32 7.59
N HIS A 317 -24.42 7.38 6.40
CA HIS A 317 -24.29 8.49 5.44
C HIS A 317 -24.90 8.06 4.10
N PRO A 318 -26.08 8.56 3.73
CA PRO A 318 -26.49 8.63 2.33
C PRO A 318 -25.69 9.76 1.67
N PHE A 319 -24.94 9.41 0.61
CA PHE A 319 -24.16 10.25 -0.32
C PHE A 319 -22.76 10.66 0.11
#